data_2afa34555f19d286c43abf2db66e8385
#
_entry.id   2afa34555f19d286c43abf2db66e8385
#
_cell.length_a   1.000
_cell.length_b   1.000
_cell.length_c   1.000
_cell.angle_alpha   90.00
_cell.angle_beta   90.00
_cell.angle_gamma   90.00
#
_symmetry.space_group_name_H-M   'P 1'
#
loop_
_entity.id
_entity.type
_entity.pdbx_description
1 polymer ?
#
loop_
_entity_poly.entity_id
_entity_poly.type
_entity_poly.pdbx_seq_one_letter_code
_entity_poly.pdbx_strand_id
1 'polypeptide(L)'
;MSGMFYECSSLKELVISNFNTNNVTDMGEMFYGCSSLKELNISNFNTNNVTAMELMFYGCSSLKELNLSNFNTNNVTNMEYMFSGCTDQFKNKIRAEYKNIKEEAFNE
;
A
#
# COMPACT_ATOMS: atom_id res chain seq x y z
N MET A 1 12.94 -0.41 -1.57
CA MET A 1 11.87 -1.25 -2.12
C MET A 1 10.94 -0.55 -3.12
N SER A 2 11.26 0.69 -3.45
CA SER A 2 10.43 1.42 -4.40
C SER A 2 10.24 0.63 -5.71
N GLY A 3 8.98 0.50 -6.14
CA GLY A 3 8.63 -0.16 -7.39
C GLY A 3 8.91 -1.66 -7.48
N MET A 4 9.15 -2.33 -6.37
CA MET A 4 9.58 -3.73 -6.37
C MET A 4 8.65 -4.67 -7.15
N PHE A 5 7.33 -4.44 -7.06
CA PHE A 5 6.33 -5.23 -7.78
C PHE A 5 5.55 -4.38 -8.78
N TYR A 6 6.19 -3.36 -9.32
CA TYR A 6 5.57 -2.42 -10.26
C TYR A 6 4.98 -3.15 -11.46
N GLU A 7 3.68 -2.93 -11.68
CA GLU A 7 2.91 -3.51 -12.78
C GLU A 7 2.93 -5.04 -12.88
N CYS A 8 3.06 -5.74 -11.74
CA CYS A 8 2.88 -7.19 -11.72
C CYS A 8 1.41 -7.54 -11.87
N SER A 9 0.83 -7.25 -13.04
CA SER A 9 -0.62 -7.29 -13.26
C SER A 9 -1.23 -8.68 -13.27
N SER A 10 -0.41 -9.72 -13.44
CA SER A 10 -0.88 -11.11 -13.43
C SER A 10 -0.80 -11.75 -12.04
N LEU A 11 -0.19 -11.06 -11.08
CA LEU A 11 0.02 -11.59 -9.75
C LEU A 11 -1.28 -11.58 -8.96
N LYS A 12 -1.74 -12.74 -8.52
CA LYS A 12 -3.00 -12.87 -7.76
C LYS A 12 -2.78 -12.97 -6.27
N GLU A 13 -1.67 -13.57 -5.88
CA GLU A 13 -1.28 -13.73 -4.48
C GLU A 13 0.20 -13.41 -4.36
N LEU A 14 0.59 -12.89 -3.20
CA LEU A 14 1.98 -12.57 -2.94
C LEU A 14 2.31 -12.92 -1.50
N VAL A 15 3.29 -13.80 -1.31
CA VAL A 15 3.78 -14.17 0.01
C VAL A 15 5.07 -13.42 0.27
N ILE A 16 5.02 -12.48 1.20
CA ILE A 16 6.15 -11.61 1.54
C ILE A 16 6.45 -11.62 3.04
N SER A 17 6.04 -12.68 3.73
CA SER A 17 6.21 -12.78 5.17
C SER A 17 7.67 -12.85 5.62
N ASN A 18 8.59 -13.17 4.71
CA ASN A 18 10.01 -13.26 5.01
C ASN A 18 10.79 -11.97 4.69
N PHE A 19 10.10 -10.96 4.19
CA PHE A 19 10.76 -9.70 3.86
C PHE A 19 11.14 -8.94 5.12
N ASN A 20 12.39 -8.52 5.18
CA ASN A 20 12.86 -7.65 6.24
C ASN A 20 12.78 -6.19 5.75
N THR A 21 11.86 -5.42 6.32
CA THR A 21 11.66 -4.03 5.92
C THR A 21 12.17 -3.03 6.96
N ASN A 22 12.94 -3.49 7.93
CA ASN A 22 13.36 -2.66 9.08
C ASN A 22 14.10 -1.39 8.68
N ASN A 23 14.85 -1.42 7.59
CA ASN A 23 15.65 -0.27 7.15
C ASN A 23 15.09 0.42 5.90
N VAL A 24 13.88 0.05 5.48
CA VAL A 24 13.28 0.62 4.27
C VAL A 24 12.76 2.03 4.56
N THR A 25 13.12 2.97 3.70
CA THR A 25 12.69 4.37 3.80
C THR A 25 11.72 4.78 2.70
N ASP A 26 11.70 4.07 1.56
CA ASP A 26 10.85 4.39 0.41
C ASP A 26 10.10 3.14 -0.02
N MET A 27 8.77 3.20 0.08
CA MET A 27 7.87 2.15 -0.38
C MET A 27 6.95 2.65 -1.51
N GLY A 28 7.31 3.78 -2.12
CA GLY A 28 6.55 4.31 -3.23
C GLY A 28 6.42 3.31 -4.38
N GLU A 29 5.26 3.25 -4.99
CA GLU A 29 4.97 2.41 -6.15
C GLU A 29 5.22 0.92 -5.96
N MET A 30 5.39 0.45 -4.73
CA MET A 30 5.79 -0.94 -4.48
C MET A 30 4.83 -1.96 -5.12
N PHE A 31 3.54 -1.70 -5.08
CA PHE A 31 2.51 -2.57 -5.67
C PHE A 31 1.73 -1.88 -6.78
N TYR A 32 2.31 -0.86 -7.38
CA TYR A 32 1.68 -0.09 -8.44
C TYR A 32 1.23 -1.00 -9.58
N GLY A 33 -0.04 -0.92 -9.93
CA GLY A 33 -0.56 -1.66 -11.08
C GLY A 33 -0.73 -3.17 -10.87
N CYS A 34 -0.66 -3.65 -9.64
CA CYS A 34 -0.93 -5.06 -9.34
C CYS A 34 -2.45 -5.30 -9.40
N SER A 35 -3.01 -5.22 -10.59
CA SER A 35 -4.46 -5.16 -10.80
C SER A 35 -5.19 -6.47 -10.55
N SER A 36 -4.49 -7.60 -10.51
CA SER A 36 -5.09 -8.90 -10.22
C SER A 36 -4.94 -9.34 -8.77
N LEU A 37 -4.22 -8.58 -7.97
CA LEU A 37 -3.94 -8.92 -6.57
C LEU A 37 -5.20 -8.74 -5.73
N LYS A 38 -5.68 -9.83 -5.13
CA LYS A 38 -6.91 -9.83 -4.34
C LYS A 38 -6.64 -9.69 -2.85
N GLU A 39 -5.58 -10.32 -2.38
CA GLU A 39 -5.21 -10.32 -0.98
C GLU A 39 -3.71 -10.08 -0.86
N LEU A 40 -3.33 -9.34 0.17
CA LEU A 40 -1.94 -9.02 0.44
C LEU A 40 -1.77 -8.94 1.95
N ASN A 41 -0.88 -9.76 2.47
CA ASN A 41 -0.56 -9.72 3.90
C ASN A 41 0.77 -8.99 4.09
N ILE A 42 0.68 -7.80 4.62
CA ILE A 42 1.84 -6.96 4.93
C ILE A 42 1.94 -6.68 6.43
N SER A 43 1.34 -7.55 7.24
CA SER A 43 1.31 -7.38 8.70
C SER A 43 2.70 -7.46 9.34
N ASN A 44 3.69 -8.04 8.64
CA ASN A 44 5.06 -8.12 9.12
C ASN A 44 5.91 -6.91 8.71
N PHE A 45 5.35 -5.99 7.95
CA PHE A 45 6.12 -4.81 7.52
C PHE A 45 6.38 -3.88 8.70
N ASN A 46 7.64 -3.46 8.81
CA ASN A 46 8.04 -2.40 9.72
C ASN A 46 8.17 -1.12 8.89
N THR A 47 7.28 -0.16 9.14
CA THR A 47 7.26 1.10 8.40
C THR A 47 7.81 2.27 9.22
N ASN A 48 8.45 2.00 10.34
CA ASN A 48 8.91 3.04 11.26
C ASN A 48 9.84 4.07 10.61
N ASN A 49 10.63 3.65 9.63
CA ASN A 49 11.59 4.52 8.94
C ASN A 49 11.11 4.98 7.57
N VAL A 50 9.89 4.63 7.17
CA VAL A 50 9.39 4.95 5.84
C VAL A 50 8.95 6.41 5.78
N THR A 51 9.44 7.12 4.76
CA THR A 51 9.10 8.52 4.51
C THR A 51 8.25 8.72 3.27
N ALA A 52 8.20 7.74 2.37
CA ALA A 52 7.46 7.84 1.10
C ALA A 52 6.63 6.59 0.85
N MET A 53 5.35 6.79 0.57
CA MET A 53 4.38 5.74 0.23
C MET A 53 3.49 6.14 -0.95
N GLU A 54 3.93 7.11 -1.74
CA GLU A 54 3.14 7.58 -2.88
C GLU A 54 2.89 6.45 -3.87
N LEU A 55 1.67 6.37 -4.37
CA LEU A 55 1.27 5.41 -5.41
C LEU A 55 1.48 3.94 -5.01
N MET A 56 1.64 3.65 -3.72
CA MET A 56 2.02 2.31 -3.26
C MET A 56 1.06 1.21 -3.73
N PHE A 57 -0.24 1.49 -3.71
CA PHE A 57 -1.27 0.54 -4.15
C PHE A 57 -2.07 1.07 -5.34
N TYR A 58 -1.48 1.98 -6.11
CA TYR A 58 -2.16 2.57 -7.26
C TYR A 58 -2.61 1.48 -8.24
N GLY A 59 -3.86 1.52 -8.62
CA GLY A 59 -4.38 0.59 -9.62
C GLY A 59 -4.56 -0.85 -9.14
N CYS A 60 -4.47 -1.09 -7.84
CA CYS A 60 -4.78 -2.41 -7.26
C CYS A 60 -6.29 -2.60 -7.24
N SER A 61 -6.89 -2.72 -8.42
CA SER A 61 -8.35 -2.68 -8.60
C SER A 61 -9.08 -3.94 -8.14
N SER A 62 -8.35 -5.02 -7.86
CA SER A 62 -8.93 -6.26 -7.34
C SER A 62 -8.78 -6.41 -5.84
N LEU A 63 -8.05 -5.51 -5.19
CA LEU A 63 -7.76 -5.61 -3.76
C LEU A 63 -9.01 -5.28 -2.96
N LYS A 64 -9.37 -6.19 -2.04
CA LYS A 64 -10.60 -6.07 -1.25
C LYS A 64 -10.33 -5.90 0.23
N GLU A 65 -9.22 -6.42 0.71
CA GLU A 65 -8.87 -6.35 2.12
C GLU A 65 -7.38 -6.07 2.29
N LEU A 66 -7.06 -5.24 3.25
CA LEU A 66 -5.69 -4.89 3.57
C LEU A 66 -5.61 -4.50 5.04
N ASN A 67 -4.75 -5.16 5.79
CA ASN A 67 -4.56 -4.84 7.20
C ASN A 67 -3.37 -3.89 7.34
N LEU A 68 -3.67 -2.64 7.71
CA LEU A 68 -2.67 -1.61 7.92
C LEU A 68 -2.49 -1.27 9.40
N SER A 69 -2.98 -2.12 10.30
CA SER A 69 -3.00 -1.81 11.74
C SER A 69 -1.60 -1.60 12.34
N ASN A 70 -0.57 -2.19 11.75
CA ASN A 70 0.80 -2.03 12.21
C ASN A 70 1.59 -0.96 11.44
N PHE A 71 0.94 -0.26 10.50
CA PHE A 71 1.62 0.80 9.78
C PHE A 71 1.82 2.02 10.66
N ASN A 72 3.07 2.42 10.80
CA ASN A 72 3.44 3.67 11.44
C ASN A 72 3.69 4.69 10.33
N THR A 73 2.86 5.73 10.29
CA THR A 73 2.95 6.76 9.26
C THR A 73 3.53 8.07 9.79
N ASN A 74 4.08 8.05 11.01
CA ASN A 74 4.56 9.28 11.65
C ASN A 74 5.65 10.00 10.86
N ASN A 75 6.48 9.26 10.14
CA ASN A 75 7.56 9.82 9.34
C ASN A 75 7.23 9.94 7.85
N VAL A 76 6.03 9.52 7.44
CA VAL A 76 5.64 9.56 6.04
C VAL A 76 5.24 10.99 5.65
N THR A 77 5.91 11.53 4.66
CA THR A 77 5.66 12.89 4.16
C THR A 77 4.92 12.91 2.83
N ASN A 78 4.87 11.77 2.12
CA ASN A 78 4.19 11.69 0.83
C ASN A 78 3.36 10.40 0.75
N MET A 79 2.04 10.56 0.68
CA MET A 79 1.07 9.48 0.48
C MET A 79 0.21 9.72 -0.75
N GLU A 80 0.62 10.61 -1.65
CA GLU A 80 -0.20 10.99 -2.79
C GLU A 80 -0.59 9.78 -3.62
N TYR A 81 -1.89 9.69 -3.93
CA TYR A 81 -2.44 8.66 -4.83
C TYR A 81 -2.18 7.23 -4.37
N MET A 82 -1.95 7.02 -3.09
CA MET A 82 -1.61 5.70 -2.56
C MET A 82 -2.64 4.63 -2.94
N PHE A 83 -3.93 4.97 -2.94
CA PHE A 83 -5.02 4.07 -3.27
C PHE A 83 -5.81 4.48 -4.51
N SER A 84 -5.27 5.38 -5.31
CA SER A 84 -5.92 5.79 -6.54
C SER A 84 -6.08 4.58 -7.48
N GLY A 85 -7.23 4.47 -8.13
CA GLY A 85 -7.50 3.34 -9.01
C GLY A 85 -7.95 2.06 -8.31
N CYS A 86 -8.01 2.06 -6.99
CA CYS A 86 -8.69 1.01 -6.23
C CYS A 86 -10.20 1.26 -6.28
N THR A 87 -11.02 0.25 -5.95
CA THR A 87 -12.46 0.43 -5.95
C THR A 87 -12.90 1.41 -4.87
N ASP A 88 -14.01 2.10 -5.10
CA ASP A 88 -14.56 3.04 -4.13
C ASP A 88 -14.91 2.35 -2.82
N GLN A 89 -15.43 1.12 -2.90
CA GLN A 89 -15.75 0.33 -1.72
C GLN A 89 -14.53 0.08 -0.87
N PHE A 90 -13.43 -0.31 -1.48
CA PHE A 90 -12.17 -0.55 -0.79
C PHE A 90 -11.62 0.74 -0.16
N LYS A 91 -11.61 1.83 -0.94
CA LYS A 91 -11.10 3.12 -0.45
C LYS A 91 -11.90 3.61 0.76
N ASN A 92 -13.21 3.48 0.71
CA ASN A 92 -14.08 3.90 1.82
C ASN A 92 -13.83 3.07 3.08
N LYS A 93 -13.59 1.77 2.90
CA LYS A 93 -13.26 0.87 4.00
C LYS A 93 -11.95 1.27 4.68
N ILE A 94 -10.92 1.54 3.89
CA ILE A 94 -9.62 1.96 4.42
C ILE A 94 -9.73 3.31 5.14
N ARG A 95 -10.45 4.27 4.53
CA ARG A 95 -10.66 5.58 5.14
C ARG A 95 -11.37 5.48 6.49
N ALA A 96 -12.33 4.58 6.60
CA ALA A 96 -13.09 4.39 7.83
C ALA A 96 -12.27 3.73 8.93
N GLU A 97 -11.41 2.77 8.58
CA GLU A 97 -10.66 1.96 9.54
C GLU A 97 -9.36 2.62 10.00
N TYR A 98 -8.69 3.37 9.13
CA TYR A 98 -7.33 3.87 9.38
C TYR A 98 -7.28 5.39 9.27
N LYS A 99 -7.43 6.07 10.41
CA LYS A 99 -7.47 7.54 10.44
C LYS A 99 -6.10 8.19 10.23
N ASN A 100 -5.04 7.42 10.35
CA ASN A 100 -3.68 7.91 10.11
C ASN A 100 -3.31 7.99 8.62
N ILE A 101 -4.18 7.53 7.74
CA ILE A 101 -3.98 7.65 6.29
C ILE A 101 -4.53 9.01 5.84
N LYS A 102 -3.68 9.82 5.22
CA LYS A 102 -4.04 11.17 4.79
C LYS A 102 -5.00 11.14 3.60
N GLU A 103 -5.82 12.18 3.49
CA GLU A 103 -6.81 12.28 2.42
C GLU A 103 -6.19 12.27 1.02
N GLU A 104 -4.97 12.79 0.86
CA GLU A 104 -4.26 12.78 -0.42
C GLU A 104 -4.05 11.36 -0.99
N ALA A 105 -4.07 10.34 -0.11
CA ALA A 105 -3.91 8.95 -0.50
C ALA A 105 -5.08 8.44 -1.35
N PHE A 106 -6.25 9.06 -1.23
CA PHE A 106 -7.49 8.64 -1.89
C PHE A 106 -7.85 9.48 -3.12
N ASN A 107 -7.01 10.43 -3.48
CA ASN A 107 -7.24 11.27 -4.67
C ASN A 107 -7.14 10.42 -5.95
N GLU A 108 -7.86 10.87 -6.97
CA GLU A 108 -7.81 10.24 -8.29
C GLU A 108 -6.92 11.01 -9.29
#